data_6ff460bafef803647347b6e4535e8c53
#
_entry.id   6ff460bafef803647347b6e4535e8c53
#
_cell.length_a   1.000
_cell.length_b   1.000
_cell.length_c   1.000
_cell.angle_alpha   90.00
_cell.angle_beta   90.00
_cell.angle_gamma   90.00
#
_symmetry.space_group_name_H-M   'P 1'
#
loop_
_entity.id
_entity.type
_entity.pdbx_description
1 polymer ?
#
loop_
_entity_poly.entity_id
_entity_poly.type
_entity_poly.pdbx_seq_one_letter_code
_entity_poly.pdbx_strand_id
1 'polypeptide(L)' 'MPDYKTMYLHLFNRVSDAVNALESMNLGQAKEILIHAQQESEELYVDASEQK' A
#
# COMPACT_ATOMS: atom_id res chain seq x y z
N MET A 1 -16.32 -2.21 10.86
CA MET A 1 -15.98 -2.84 9.59
C MET A 1 -14.81 -2.11 8.94
N PRO A 2 -13.88 -2.82 8.31
CA PRO A 2 -12.82 -2.13 7.59
C PRO A 2 -13.38 -1.40 6.39
N ASP A 3 -12.79 -0.25 6.10
CA ASP A 3 -13.17 0.53 4.93
C ASP A 3 -12.34 0.06 3.73
N TYR A 4 -12.86 -0.93 3.02
CA TYR A 4 -12.14 -1.53 1.91
C TYR A 4 -11.90 -0.55 0.77
N LYS A 5 -12.79 0.42 0.60
CA LYS A 5 -12.59 1.43 -0.44
C LYS A 5 -11.36 2.27 -0.16
N THR A 6 -11.22 2.74 1.07
CA THR A 6 -10.06 3.52 1.48
C THR A 6 -8.79 2.69 1.37
N MET A 7 -8.84 1.43 1.81
CA MET A 7 -7.70 0.52 1.72
C MET A 7 -7.31 0.29 0.27
N TYR A 8 -8.31 0.08 -0.59
CA TYR A 8 -8.04 -0.14 -2.02
C TYR A 8 -7.37 1.08 -2.65
N LEU A 9 -7.91 2.27 -2.40
CA LEU A 9 -7.34 3.48 -2.98
C LEU A 9 -5.93 3.73 -2.51
N HIS A 10 -5.67 3.50 -1.24
CA HIS A 10 -4.34 3.67 -0.67
C HIS A 10 -3.34 2.72 -1.33
N LEU A 11 -3.73 1.45 -1.41
CA LEU A 11 -2.88 0.43 -2.01
C LEU A 11 -2.67 0.70 -3.49
N PHE A 12 -3.73 1.07 -4.20
CA PHE A 12 -3.64 1.36 -5.63
C PHE A 12 -2.65 2.49 -5.89
N ASN A 13 -2.70 3.55 -5.08
CA ASN A 13 -1.78 4.67 -5.24
C ASN A 13 -0.33 4.23 -5.03
N ARG A 14 -0.09 3.37 -4.04
CA ARG A 14 1.25 2.87 -3.78
C ARG A 14 1.75 1.98 -4.90
N VAL A 15 0.87 1.15 -5.44
CA VAL A 15 1.24 0.30 -6.57
C VAL A 15 1.59 1.15 -7.78
N SER A 16 0.82 2.22 -8.03
CA SER A 16 1.12 3.13 -9.14
C SER A 16 2.49 3.79 -8.97
N ASP A 17 2.81 4.21 -7.75
CA ASP A 17 4.12 4.78 -7.46
C ASP A 17 5.24 3.77 -7.72
N ALA A 18 5.01 2.51 -7.34
CA ALA A 18 6.00 1.46 -7.56
C ALA A 18 6.20 1.21 -9.05
N VAL A 19 5.11 1.20 -9.84
CA VAL A 19 5.21 1.03 -11.29
C VAL A 19 6.04 2.16 -11.90
N ASN A 20 5.78 3.40 -11.47
CA ASN A 20 6.54 4.55 -11.93
C ASN A 20 8.03 4.41 -11.59
N ALA A 21 8.34 3.94 -10.40
CA ALA A 21 9.73 3.72 -10.01
C ALA A 21 10.39 2.66 -10.86
N LEU A 22 9.68 1.59 -11.19
CA LEU A 22 10.19 0.55 -12.07
C LEU A 22 10.45 1.08 -13.47
N GLU A 23 9.54 1.90 -14.00
CA GLU A 23 9.71 2.50 -15.32
C GLU A 23 10.93 3.41 -15.36
N SER A 24 11.26 4.02 -14.23
CA SER A 24 12.46 4.82 -14.10
C SER A 24 13.69 3.98 -13.75
N MET A 25 13.53 2.66 -13.72
CA MET A 25 14.58 1.69 -13.39
C MET A 25 15.13 1.88 -11.97
N ASN A 26 14.29 2.37 -11.09
CA ASN A 26 14.66 2.56 -9.68
C ASN A 26 14.11 1.37 -8.87
N LEU A 27 14.81 0.24 -8.97
CA LEU A 27 14.35 -1.01 -8.39
C LEU A 27 14.31 -0.97 -6.87
N GLY A 28 15.30 -0.33 -6.26
CA GLY A 28 15.34 -0.22 -4.80
C GLY A 28 14.15 0.55 -4.25
N GLN A 29 13.84 1.68 -4.88
CA GLN A 29 12.70 2.49 -4.46
C GLN A 29 11.39 1.75 -4.67
N ALA A 30 11.25 1.06 -5.80
CA ALA A 30 10.04 0.30 -6.08
C ALA A 30 9.79 -0.75 -5.01
N LYS A 31 10.84 -1.47 -4.62
CA LYS A 31 10.75 -2.48 -3.59
C LYS A 31 10.30 -1.87 -2.26
N GLU A 32 10.90 -0.74 -1.87
CA GLU A 32 10.54 -0.08 -0.63
C GLU A 32 9.09 0.38 -0.63
N ILE A 33 8.64 0.95 -1.75
CA ILE A 33 7.24 1.39 -1.88
C ILE A 33 6.30 0.22 -1.67
N LEU A 34 6.59 -0.92 -2.30
CA LEU A 34 5.74 -2.09 -2.18
C LEU A 34 5.74 -2.66 -0.76
N ILE A 35 6.89 -2.69 -0.12
CA ILE A 35 6.98 -3.17 1.26
C ILE A 35 6.16 -2.27 2.18
N HIS A 36 6.29 -0.96 2.03
CA HIS A 36 5.51 -0.03 2.83
C HIS A 36 4.02 -0.16 2.55
N ALA A 37 3.66 -0.39 1.30
CA ALA A 37 2.26 -0.59 0.94
C ALA A 37 1.67 -1.80 1.65
N GLN A 38 2.42 -2.89 1.71
CA GLN A 38 1.98 -4.08 2.41
C GLN A 38 1.78 -3.81 3.90
N GLN A 39 2.74 -3.12 4.51
CA GLN A 39 2.66 -2.81 5.94
C GLN A 39 1.49 -1.89 6.25
N GLU A 40 1.32 -0.84 5.45
CA GLU A 40 0.24 0.11 5.65
C GLU A 40 -1.13 -0.53 5.47
N SER A 41 -1.26 -1.38 4.45
CA SER A 41 -2.52 -2.05 4.19
C SER A 41 -2.88 -3.01 5.34
N GLU A 42 -1.89 -3.72 5.85
CA GLU A 42 -2.12 -4.62 6.97
C GLU A 42 -2.51 -3.86 8.22
N GLU A 43 -1.84 -2.73 8.49
CA GLU A 43 -2.19 -1.91 9.63
C GLU A 43 -3.61 -1.38 9.55
N LEU A 44 -4.01 -0.92 8.37
CA LEU A 44 -5.37 -0.43 8.18
C LEU A 44 -6.39 -1.54 8.42
N TYR A 45 -6.10 -2.72 7.96
CA TYR A 45 -7.00 -3.85 8.15
C TYR A 45 -7.09 -4.26 9.63
N VAL A 46 -5.94 -4.37 10.29
CA VAL A 46 -5.89 -4.79 11.68
C VAL A 46 -6.56 -3.75 12.58
N ASP A 47 -6.27 -2.47 12.37
CA ASP A 47 -6.87 -1.41 13.16
C ASP A 47 -8.39 -1.43 13.04
N ALA A 48 -8.90 -1.60 11.82
CA ALA A 48 -10.35 -1.65 11.60
C ALA A 48 -10.95 -2.87 12.28
N SER A 49 -10.23 -4.00 12.28
CA SER A 49 -10.72 -5.23 12.90
C SER A 49 -10.76 -5.12 14.43
N GLU A 50 -9.86 -4.34 15.02
CA GLU A 50 -9.79 -4.18 16.46
C GLU A 50 -10.83 -3.19 16.99
N GLN A 51 -11.34 -2.34 16.16
CA GLN A 51 -12.35 -1.35 16.54
C GLN A 51 -13.74 -1.96 16.45
N LYS A 52 -14.15 -2.56 17.52
CA LYS A 52 -15.47 -3.21 17.55
C LYS A 52 -16.53 -2.32 18.19
#